data_35998cae3d25f391c8002ba8566cb7cc
#
_entry.id   35998cae3d25f391c8002ba8566cb7cc
#
_cell.length_a   1.000
_cell.length_b   1.000
_cell.length_c   1.000
_cell.angle_alpha   90.00
_cell.angle_beta   90.00
_cell.angle_gamma   90.00
#
_symmetry.space_group_name_H-M   'P 1'
#
loop_
_entity.id
_entity.type
_entity.pdbx_description
1 polymer ?
#
loop_
_entity_poly.entity_id
_entity_poly.type
_entity_poly.pdbx_seq_one_letter_code
_entity_poly.pdbx_strand_id
1 'polypeptide(L)'
;MKKLLTRLALLMILCAALALPVFADAVTDSISVCIGYFGWSEDEYVEKTKFSWQELDDWYGGALDTHEEYYSYCNGSGRTYLAFARGFYIRDLLDYAGVDVNSIASIDFFTKDHSVGAYRSFTKYALLDQPRYYFPNLAGDAETGELYAWDGGDDLWVGAYQVEPMLALEDYTEWDTAGFDFESYADESLFSTGSRFHLFFGQASPEEAATSSAAKYVYKILVTFSGTPALSSEESNLDLVVGSDHALHVTADAEDDALTAYV
;
A
#
# COMPACT_ATOMS: atom_id res chain seq x y z
N MET A 1 -49.38 16.33 -26.99
CA MET A 1 -48.87 16.29 -25.61
C MET A 1 -48.37 14.92 -25.18
N LYS A 2 -49.13 13.79 -25.29
CA LYS A 2 -48.69 12.46 -24.85
C LYS A 2 -47.34 12.01 -25.48
N LYS A 3 -47.15 12.19 -26.82
CA LYS A 3 -45.89 11.81 -27.50
C LYS A 3 -44.67 12.64 -27.08
N LEU A 4 -44.87 13.87 -26.65
CA LEU A 4 -43.79 14.75 -26.15
C LEU A 4 -43.34 14.33 -24.75
N LEU A 5 -44.30 14.00 -23.87
CA LEU A 5 -44.04 13.50 -22.53
C LEU A 5 -43.30 12.16 -22.58
N THR A 6 -43.65 11.24 -23.47
CA THR A 6 -42.98 9.96 -23.61
C THR A 6 -41.53 10.10 -24.10
N ARG A 7 -41.29 11.07 -25.02
CA ARG A 7 -39.90 11.34 -25.48
C ARG A 7 -39.07 12.02 -24.40
N LEU A 8 -39.65 12.90 -23.59
CA LEU A 8 -38.98 13.55 -22.46
C LEU A 8 -38.64 12.55 -21.36
N ALA A 9 -39.55 11.62 -21.04
CA ALA A 9 -39.31 10.53 -20.07
C ALA A 9 -38.22 9.58 -20.57
N LEU A 10 -38.22 9.23 -21.86
CA LEU A 10 -37.18 8.35 -22.42
C LEU A 10 -35.79 9.03 -22.42
N LEU A 11 -35.75 10.34 -22.68
CA LEU A 11 -34.52 11.12 -22.63
C LEU A 11 -33.97 11.23 -21.20
N MET A 12 -34.84 11.42 -20.19
CA MET A 12 -34.42 11.44 -18.76
C MET A 12 -33.92 10.08 -18.30
N ILE A 13 -34.52 8.97 -18.72
CA ILE A 13 -34.05 7.62 -18.43
C ILE A 13 -32.68 7.36 -19.07
N LEU A 14 -32.49 7.80 -20.33
CA LEU A 14 -31.22 7.68 -21.03
C LEU A 14 -30.11 8.52 -20.39
N CYS A 15 -30.42 9.75 -19.97
CA CYS A 15 -29.48 10.61 -19.23
C CYS A 15 -29.17 10.06 -17.83
N ALA A 16 -30.14 9.46 -17.15
CA ALA A 16 -29.91 8.80 -15.86
C ALA A 16 -29.04 7.55 -16.02
N ALA A 17 -29.20 6.80 -17.10
CA ALA A 17 -28.36 5.64 -17.39
C ALA A 17 -26.92 6.02 -17.81
N LEU A 18 -26.72 7.23 -18.40
CA LEU A 18 -25.40 7.77 -18.74
C LEU A 18 -24.73 8.51 -17.58
N ALA A 19 -25.49 8.87 -16.55
CA ALA A 19 -25.01 9.57 -15.35
C ALA A 19 -24.78 8.65 -14.14
N LEU A 20 -24.86 7.34 -14.33
CA LEU A 20 -24.26 6.45 -13.35
C LEU A 20 -22.75 6.71 -13.43
N PRO A 21 -22.15 7.28 -12.37
CA PRO A 21 -20.71 7.28 -12.31
C PRO A 21 -20.33 5.81 -12.42
N VAL A 22 -19.57 5.47 -13.43
CA VAL A 22 -18.75 4.26 -13.41
C VAL A 22 -17.70 4.57 -12.34
N PHE A 23 -18.08 4.48 -11.07
CA PHE A 23 -17.16 4.09 -10.03
C PHE A 23 -16.85 2.62 -10.38
N ALA A 24 -16.07 2.41 -11.44
CA ALA A 24 -15.38 1.17 -11.63
C ALA A 24 -14.69 0.90 -10.32
N ASP A 25 -15.00 -0.24 -9.73
CA ASP A 25 -14.54 -0.67 -8.42
C ASP A 25 -13.10 -0.22 -8.20
N ALA A 26 -12.93 0.78 -7.32
CA ALA A 26 -11.60 1.18 -6.89
C ALA A 26 -10.93 0.05 -6.09
N VAL A 27 -11.74 -0.91 -5.62
CA VAL A 27 -11.29 -2.10 -4.91
C VAL A 27 -10.27 -2.86 -5.75
N THR A 28 -9.15 -3.18 -5.15
CA THR A 28 -8.05 -3.88 -5.80
C THR A 28 -8.12 -5.37 -5.46
N ASP A 29 -8.21 -6.22 -6.48
CA ASP A 29 -8.26 -7.68 -6.31
C ASP A 29 -6.88 -8.35 -6.45
N SER A 30 -5.89 -7.60 -6.88
CA SER A 30 -4.52 -8.08 -7.05
C SER A 30 -3.51 -6.98 -6.82
N ILE A 31 -2.32 -7.38 -6.40
CA ILE A 31 -1.17 -6.49 -6.20
C ILE A 31 0.02 -7.00 -7.00
N SER A 32 0.72 -6.09 -7.70
CA SER A 32 1.98 -6.38 -8.35
C SER A 32 3.14 -5.87 -7.50
N VAL A 33 4.16 -6.70 -7.31
CA VAL A 33 5.45 -6.32 -6.72
C VAL A 33 6.45 -6.20 -7.86
N CYS A 34 6.97 -4.99 -8.08
CA CYS A 34 7.97 -4.67 -9.09
C CYS A 34 9.28 -4.31 -8.42
N ILE A 35 10.39 -4.68 -9.05
CA ILE A 35 11.73 -4.39 -8.56
C ILE A 35 12.53 -3.58 -9.57
N GLY A 36 13.44 -2.77 -9.08
CA GLY A 36 14.37 -2.00 -9.91
C GLY A 36 15.51 -1.40 -9.10
N TYR A 37 16.31 -0.58 -9.73
CA TYR A 37 17.51 -0.02 -9.14
C TYR A 37 17.47 1.50 -9.17
N PHE A 38 18.24 2.13 -8.27
CA PHE A 38 18.33 3.56 -8.22
C PHE A 38 18.74 4.16 -9.57
N GLY A 39 17.95 5.11 -10.06
CA GLY A 39 18.18 5.77 -11.35
C GLY A 39 17.41 5.15 -12.52
N TRP A 40 16.73 4.03 -12.32
CA TRP A 40 15.81 3.48 -13.32
C TRP A 40 14.55 4.34 -13.44
N SER A 41 14.05 4.46 -14.66
CA SER A 41 12.71 5.02 -14.91
C SER A 41 11.63 3.97 -14.62
N GLU A 42 10.39 4.41 -14.42
CA GLU A 42 9.29 3.51 -14.03
C GLU A 42 9.05 2.34 -15.01
N ASP A 43 9.31 2.55 -16.28
CA ASP A 43 9.18 1.55 -17.35
C ASP A 43 10.34 0.53 -17.42
N GLU A 44 11.43 0.78 -16.71
CA GLU A 44 12.55 -0.16 -16.58
C GLU A 44 12.36 -1.16 -15.43
N TYR A 45 11.43 -0.90 -14.49
CA TYR A 45 11.16 -1.82 -13.39
C TYR A 45 10.51 -3.11 -13.89
N VAL A 46 10.94 -4.22 -13.32
CA VAL A 46 10.47 -5.57 -13.68
C VAL A 46 9.40 -6.01 -12.69
N GLU A 47 8.25 -6.48 -13.19
CA GLU A 47 7.26 -7.14 -12.35
C GLU A 47 7.84 -8.49 -11.89
N LYS A 48 8.20 -8.57 -10.61
CA LYS A 48 8.70 -9.79 -9.97
C LYS A 48 7.57 -10.81 -9.83
N THR A 49 6.43 -10.33 -9.35
CA THR A 49 5.26 -11.18 -9.14
C THR A 49 3.98 -10.35 -9.07
N LYS A 50 2.87 -11.03 -9.27
CA LYS A 50 1.52 -10.49 -9.10
C LYS A 50 0.66 -11.50 -8.38
N PHE A 51 -0.02 -11.06 -7.34
CA PHE A 51 -0.87 -11.90 -6.50
C PHE A 51 -2.30 -11.38 -6.51
N SER A 52 -3.27 -12.29 -6.51
CA SER A 52 -4.61 -11.98 -6.02
C SER A 52 -4.62 -12.04 -4.49
N TRP A 53 -5.58 -11.37 -3.88
CA TRP A 53 -5.71 -11.42 -2.43
C TRP A 53 -6.04 -12.84 -1.91
N GLN A 54 -6.78 -13.64 -2.70
CA GLN A 54 -7.10 -15.03 -2.32
C GLN A 54 -5.89 -15.96 -2.35
N GLU A 55 -4.92 -15.69 -3.24
CA GLU A 55 -3.66 -16.45 -3.26
C GLU A 55 -2.81 -16.18 -2.04
N LEU A 56 -2.95 -15.01 -1.43
CA LEU A 56 -2.19 -14.62 -0.24
C LEU A 56 -2.91 -15.01 1.05
N ASP A 57 -4.21 -14.75 1.16
CA ASP A 57 -4.99 -14.84 2.38
C ASP A 57 -5.14 -16.30 2.86
N ASP A 58 -4.61 -16.62 4.03
CA ASP A 58 -4.65 -17.94 4.66
C ASP A 58 -6.09 -18.41 4.97
N TRP A 59 -7.05 -17.51 5.20
CA TRP A 59 -8.47 -17.84 5.35
C TRP A 59 -9.05 -18.50 4.10
N TYR A 60 -8.44 -18.26 2.94
CA TYR A 60 -8.79 -18.90 1.67
C TYR A 60 -7.81 -20.01 1.29
N GLY A 61 -6.97 -20.44 2.24
CA GLY A 61 -5.92 -21.43 2.01
C GLY A 61 -4.73 -20.87 1.25
N GLY A 62 -4.51 -19.55 1.34
CA GLY A 62 -3.39 -18.85 0.72
C GLY A 62 -2.06 -19.06 1.42
N ALA A 63 -1.07 -18.29 1.04
CA ALA A 63 0.33 -18.52 1.38
C ALA A 63 0.85 -17.68 2.54
N LEU A 64 0.13 -16.62 2.92
CA LEU A 64 0.53 -15.72 4.00
C LEU A 64 -0.49 -15.73 5.14
N ASP A 65 0.02 -15.69 6.36
CA ASP A 65 -0.80 -15.45 7.55
C ASP A 65 -1.37 -14.03 7.50
N THR A 66 -2.65 -13.89 7.82
CA THR A 66 -3.25 -12.59 8.05
C THR A 66 -3.14 -12.19 9.51
N HIS A 67 -2.91 -10.91 9.73
CA HIS A 67 -2.77 -10.30 11.04
C HIS A 67 -3.84 -9.25 11.27
N GLU A 68 -4.22 -9.06 12.52
CA GLU A 68 -5.11 -7.98 12.95
C GLU A 68 -4.33 -7.00 13.81
N GLU A 69 -4.47 -5.71 13.53
CA GLU A 69 -3.68 -4.69 14.19
C GLU A 69 -4.45 -3.36 14.28
N TYR A 70 -4.19 -2.59 15.34
CA TYR A 70 -4.71 -1.24 15.52
C TYR A 70 -3.70 -0.20 15.06
N TYR A 71 -4.19 0.87 14.45
CA TYR A 71 -3.36 1.99 13.98
C TYR A 71 -3.96 3.32 14.39
N SER A 72 -3.09 4.28 14.64
CA SER A 72 -3.47 5.67 14.90
C SER A 72 -2.75 6.60 13.94
N TYR A 73 -3.40 7.70 13.62
CA TYR A 73 -2.84 8.78 12.83
C TYR A 73 -3.39 10.12 13.28
N CYS A 74 -2.62 11.18 13.09
CA CYS A 74 -3.12 12.54 13.08
C CYS A 74 -2.79 13.23 11.76
N ASN A 75 -3.48 14.29 11.44
CA ASN A 75 -3.11 15.19 10.35
C ASN A 75 -2.53 16.51 10.92
N GLY A 76 -2.01 17.35 10.03
CA GLY A 76 -1.42 18.63 10.44
C GLY A 76 -2.41 19.67 11.03
N SER A 77 -3.72 19.36 11.04
CA SER A 77 -4.76 20.18 11.67
C SER A 77 -5.31 19.58 12.96
N GLY A 78 -4.63 18.61 13.55
CA GLY A 78 -5.04 18.00 14.82
C GLY A 78 -6.18 16.99 14.73
N ARG A 79 -6.73 16.69 13.54
CA ARG A 79 -7.70 15.61 13.42
C ARG A 79 -7.05 14.27 13.57
N THR A 80 -7.65 13.43 14.36
CA THR A 80 -7.20 12.06 14.61
C THR A 80 -7.99 11.04 13.81
N TYR A 81 -7.37 9.92 13.56
CA TYR A 81 -7.89 8.82 12.77
C TYR A 81 -7.39 7.53 13.38
N LEU A 82 -8.30 6.67 13.82
CA LEU A 82 -7.98 5.35 14.33
C LEU A 82 -8.51 4.28 13.38
N ALA A 83 -7.78 3.18 13.29
CA ALA A 83 -8.11 2.06 12.45
C ALA A 83 -7.91 0.74 13.18
N PHE A 84 -8.80 -0.21 12.91
CA PHE A 84 -8.61 -1.63 13.17
C PHE A 84 -8.57 -2.31 11.80
N ALA A 85 -7.52 -3.05 11.51
CA ALA A 85 -7.24 -3.57 10.18
C ALA A 85 -6.81 -5.03 10.21
N ARG A 86 -7.18 -5.78 9.17
CA ARG A 86 -6.74 -7.15 8.92
C ARG A 86 -6.08 -7.25 7.55
N GLY A 87 -4.90 -7.84 7.49
CA GLY A 87 -4.16 -7.99 6.24
C GLY A 87 -2.77 -8.59 6.41
N PHE A 88 -1.88 -8.30 5.48
CA PHE A 88 -0.52 -8.84 5.43
C PHE A 88 0.50 -7.80 5.87
N TYR A 89 1.45 -8.18 6.72
CA TYR A 89 2.60 -7.34 6.96
C TYR A 89 3.41 -7.14 5.68
N ILE A 90 3.89 -5.92 5.47
CA ILE A 90 4.66 -5.57 4.27
C ILE A 90 5.93 -6.42 4.15
N ARG A 91 6.60 -6.73 5.26
CA ARG A 91 7.79 -7.59 5.26
C ARG A 91 7.49 -8.98 4.72
N ASP A 92 6.41 -9.59 5.21
CA ASP A 92 6.03 -10.95 4.83
C ASP A 92 5.63 -11.01 3.37
N LEU A 93 4.91 -10.00 2.88
CA LEU A 93 4.55 -9.88 1.47
C LEU A 93 5.79 -9.74 0.57
N LEU A 94 6.76 -8.91 0.97
CA LEU A 94 8.00 -8.72 0.21
C LEU A 94 8.89 -9.97 0.24
N ASP A 95 9.00 -10.63 1.40
CA ASP A 95 9.74 -11.89 1.53
C ASP A 95 9.12 -13.00 0.68
N TYR A 96 7.79 -13.14 0.74
CA TYR A 96 7.06 -14.09 -0.12
C TYR A 96 7.22 -13.78 -1.62
N ALA A 97 7.33 -12.52 -1.98
CA ALA A 97 7.66 -12.10 -3.34
C ALA A 97 9.13 -12.40 -3.72
N GLY A 98 9.96 -12.91 -2.82
CA GLY A 98 11.38 -13.16 -3.01
C GLY A 98 12.20 -11.86 -3.10
N VAL A 99 11.81 -10.82 -2.39
CA VAL A 99 12.54 -9.55 -2.32
C VAL A 99 13.45 -9.54 -1.10
N ASP A 100 14.76 -9.41 -1.30
CA ASP A 100 15.69 -9.20 -0.19
C ASP A 100 15.45 -7.84 0.47
N VAL A 101 14.74 -7.86 1.60
CA VAL A 101 14.38 -6.65 2.36
C VAL A 101 15.61 -5.85 2.80
N ASN A 102 16.77 -6.51 2.99
CA ASN A 102 17.99 -5.81 3.44
C ASN A 102 18.60 -4.90 2.37
N SER A 103 18.37 -5.21 1.12
CA SER A 103 18.92 -4.49 -0.03
C SER A 103 18.04 -3.32 -0.50
N ILE A 104 16.87 -3.12 0.09
CA ILE A 104 15.90 -2.09 -0.29
C ILE A 104 16.43 -0.68 0.06
N ALA A 105 16.33 0.24 -0.87
CA ALA A 105 16.53 1.68 -0.67
C ALA A 105 15.21 2.40 -0.42
N SER A 106 14.21 2.17 -1.29
CA SER A 106 12.88 2.78 -1.18
C SER A 106 11.77 1.84 -1.65
N ILE A 107 10.55 2.14 -1.19
CA ILE A 107 9.33 1.43 -1.53
C ILE A 107 8.28 2.47 -1.91
N ASP A 108 7.72 2.33 -3.11
CA ASP A 108 6.73 3.23 -3.67
C ASP A 108 5.39 2.50 -3.82
N PHE A 109 4.30 3.15 -3.40
CA PHE A 109 2.95 2.62 -3.47
C PHE A 109 2.14 3.36 -4.52
N PHE A 110 1.57 2.64 -5.47
CA PHE A 110 0.69 3.14 -6.50
C PHE A 110 -0.75 2.74 -6.22
N THR A 111 -1.67 3.68 -6.35
CA THR A 111 -3.09 3.50 -6.02
C THR A 111 -3.97 3.76 -7.22
N LYS A 112 -5.14 3.10 -7.28
CA LYS A 112 -6.08 3.26 -8.40
C LYS A 112 -6.76 4.64 -8.46
N ASP A 113 -6.81 5.35 -7.34
CA ASP A 113 -7.40 6.67 -7.23
C ASP A 113 -6.41 7.82 -7.49
N HIS A 114 -5.13 7.50 -7.69
CA HIS A 114 -4.09 8.45 -8.02
C HIS A 114 -3.50 8.16 -9.41
N SER A 115 -3.64 9.10 -10.33
CA SER A 115 -3.40 8.86 -11.76
C SER A 115 -1.97 9.16 -12.25
N VAL A 116 -1.10 9.72 -11.41
CA VAL A 116 0.24 10.17 -11.82
C VAL A 116 1.29 9.74 -10.80
N GLY A 117 2.14 8.78 -11.21
CA GLY A 117 3.25 8.31 -10.40
C GLY A 117 2.86 7.59 -9.11
N ALA A 118 3.80 7.42 -8.21
CA ALA A 118 3.55 6.83 -6.90
C ALA A 118 2.70 7.77 -6.03
N TYR A 119 1.69 7.21 -5.36
CA TYR A 119 0.93 7.95 -4.36
C TYR A 119 1.78 8.27 -3.14
N ARG A 120 2.58 7.30 -2.67
CA ARG A 120 3.51 7.47 -1.55
C ARG A 120 4.81 6.73 -1.80
N SER A 121 5.89 7.35 -1.33
CA SER A 121 7.24 6.81 -1.36
C SER A 121 7.83 6.84 0.05
N PHE A 122 8.45 5.74 0.45
CA PHE A 122 9.13 5.63 1.73
C PHE A 122 10.56 5.13 1.50
N THR A 123 11.51 5.61 2.28
CA THR A 123 12.76 4.89 2.44
C THR A 123 12.51 3.59 3.21
N LYS A 124 13.35 2.56 3.01
CA LYS A 124 13.30 1.34 3.82
C LYS A 124 13.25 1.65 5.31
N TYR A 125 14.13 2.56 5.77
CA TYR A 125 14.16 2.95 7.18
C TYR A 125 12.80 3.49 7.65
N ALA A 126 12.21 4.42 6.94
CA ALA A 126 10.98 5.08 7.36
C ALA A 126 9.76 4.14 7.41
N LEU A 127 9.72 3.12 6.54
CA LEU A 127 8.60 2.18 6.52
C LEU A 127 8.87 0.93 7.36
N LEU A 128 10.05 0.32 7.22
CA LEU A 128 10.28 -1.02 7.75
C LEU A 128 11.16 -1.06 9.02
N ASP A 129 12.10 -0.12 9.18
CA ASP A 129 13.10 -0.22 10.25
C ASP A 129 12.85 0.76 11.39
N GLN A 130 12.20 1.90 11.13
CA GLN A 130 11.82 2.85 12.17
C GLN A 130 10.68 2.27 13.00
N PRO A 131 10.83 2.18 14.33
CA PRO A 131 9.72 1.75 15.19
C PRO A 131 8.48 2.64 14.98
N ARG A 132 7.34 1.99 14.78
CA ARG A 132 6.03 2.60 14.58
C ARG A 132 5.09 2.15 15.68
N TYR A 133 4.18 2.99 16.09
CA TYR A 133 3.32 2.75 17.24
C TYR A 133 1.86 3.04 16.91
N TYR A 134 1.01 2.34 17.60
CA TYR A 134 -0.38 2.70 17.80
C TYR A 134 -0.49 3.45 19.14
N PHE A 135 -1.24 4.54 19.15
CA PHE A 135 -1.51 5.37 20.31
C PHE A 135 -3.00 5.29 20.66
N PRO A 136 -3.41 4.42 21.59
CA PRO A 136 -4.83 4.16 21.88
C PRO A 136 -5.56 5.39 22.43
N ASN A 137 -4.84 6.26 23.14
CA ASN A 137 -5.40 7.46 23.77
C ASN A 137 -5.35 8.71 22.87
N LEU A 138 -4.90 8.58 21.63
CA LEU A 138 -4.74 9.73 20.75
C LEU A 138 -6.08 10.33 20.36
N ALA A 139 -6.29 11.56 20.76
CA ALA A 139 -7.41 12.40 20.35
C ALA A 139 -6.91 13.77 19.90
N GLY A 140 -7.74 14.51 19.21
CA GLY A 140 -7.35 15.82 18.73
C GLY A 140 -8.55 16.78 18.60
N ASP A 141 -8.24 18.06 18.70
CA ASP A 141 -9.18 19.14 18.50
C ASP A 141 -8.92 19.81 17.15
N ALA A 142 -9.81 19.57 16.21
CA ALA A 142 -9.71 20.12 14.86
C ALA A 142 -9.85 21.66 14.80
N GLU A 143 -10.35 22.31 15.85
CA GLU A 143 -10.48 23.77 15.90
C GLU A 143 -9.17 24.42 16.36
N THR A 144 -8.49 23.82 17.34
CA THR A 144 -7.24 24.35 17.91
C THR A 144 -5.99 23.71 17.27
N GLY A 145 -6.11 22.52 16.73
CA GLY A 145 -4.99 21.71 16.25
C GLY A 145 -4.23 20.99 17.35
N GLU A 146 -4.74 21.03 18.59
CA GLU A 146 -4.09 20.39 19.74
C GLU A 146 -4.40 18.88 19.77
N LEU A 147 -3.38 18.08 20.12
CA LEU A 147 -3.51 16.65 20.40
C LEU A 147 -3.57 16.47 21.92
N TYR A 148 -4.40 15.57 22.38
CA TYR A 148 -4.58 15.26 23.80
C TYR A 148 -4.96 13.79 23.99
N ALA A 149 -4.80 13.30 25.22
CA ALA A 149 -5.29 11.98 25.60
C ALA A 149 -6.79 12.05 25.89
N TRP A 150 -7.59 11.22 25.21
CA TRP A 150 -9.06 11.23 25.36
C TRP A 150 -9.53 10.87 26.77
N ASP A 151 -8.72 10.11 27.53
CA ASP A 151 -8.99 9.74 28.92
C ASP A 151 -8.70 10.87 29.93
N GLY A 152 -8.20 12.02 29.43
CA GLY A 152 -7.84 13.19 30.23
C GLY A 152 -6.46 13.11 30.87
N GLY A 153 -5.63 12.14 30.47
CA GLY A 153 -4.21 12.06 30.84
C GLY A 153 -3.36 13.12 30.13
N ASP A 154 -2.16 13.35 30.64
CA ASP A 154 -1.19 14.29 30.06
C ASP A 154 -0.18 13.60 29.12
N ASP A 155 -0.18 12.26 29.06
CA ASP A 155 0.82 11.47 28.34
C ASP A 155 0.18 10.60 27.24
N LEU A 156 0.41 10.99 25.99
CA LEU A 156 -0.08 10.27 24.81
C LEU A 156 0.59 8.91 24.59
N TRP A 157 1.70 8.64 25.26
CA TRP A 157 2.40 7.35 25.19
C TRP A 157 1.81 6.27 26.08
N VAL A 158 0.88 6.63 26.96
CA VAL A 158 0.22 5.64 27.83
C VAL A 158 -0.56 4.63 27.00
N GLY A 159 -0.21 3.35 27.14
CA GLY A 159 -0.81 2.26 26.39
C GLY A 159 -0.29 2.11 24.96
N ALA A 160 0.59 2.98 24.48
CA ALA A 160 1.16 2.85 23.15
C ALA A 160 1.96 1.54 23.00
N TYR A 161 1.80 0.86 21.88
CA TYR A 161 2.58 -0.33 21.55
C TYR A 161 3.03 -0.30 20.09
N GLN A 162 4.11 -1.03 19.82
CA GLN A 162 4.69 -1.10 18.49
C GLN A 162 3.81 -1.91 17.55
N VAL A 163 3.65 -1.42 16.32
CA VAL A 163 2.90 -2.07 15.23
C VAL A 163 3.78 -2.25 14.01
N GLU A 164 3.43 -3.23 13.19
CA GLU A 164 4.10 -3.49 11.91
C GLU A 164 3.33 -2.86 10.74
N PRO A 165 4.01 -2.37 9.69
CA PRO A 165 3.37 -1.91 8.47
C PRO A 165 2.58 -3.02 7.78
N MET A 166 1.34 -2.73 7.38
CA MET A 166 0.38 -3.68 6.85
C MET A 166 -0.26 -3.19 5.55
N LEU A 167 -0.51 -4.09 4.62
CA LEU A 167 -1.50 -3.93 3.56
C LEU A 167 -2.79 -4.64 3.97
N ALA A 168 -3.77 -3.86 4.39
CA ALA A 168 -5.03 -4.38 4.86
C ALA A 168 -5.93 -4.83 3.71
N LEU A 169 -6.53 -6.00 3.87
CA LEU A 169 -7.62 -6.53 3.04
C LEU A 169 -8.95 -5.94 3.44
N GLU A 170 -9.11 -5.73 4.74
CA GLU A 170 -10.30 -5.23 5.40
C GLU A 170 -9.89 -4.26 6.49
N ASP A 171 -10.67 -3.23 6.68
CA ASP A 171 -10.44 -2.28 7.75
C ASP A 171 -11.74 -1.67 8.26
N TYR A 172 -11.74 -1.26 9.52
CA TYR A 172 -12.67 -0.32 10.10
C TYR A 172 -11.89 0.93 10.54
N THR A 173 -12.38 2.08 10.18
CA THR A 173 -11.70 3.35 10.43
C THR A 173 -12.66 4.39 10.96
N GLU A 174 -12.22 5.15 11.95
CA GLU A 174 -13.00 6.21 12.57
C GLU A 174 -12.20 7.51 12.66
N TRP A 175 -12.89 8.62 12.41
CA TRP A 175 -12.32 9.96 12.49
C TRP A 175 -12.77 10.66 13.77
N ASP A 176 -11.90 11.52 14.29
CA ASP A 176 -12.21 12.40 15.42
C ASP A 176 -12.71 11.61 16.65
N THR A 177 -11.92 10.63 17.06
CA THR A 177 -12.23 9.62 18.08
C THR A 177 -12.23 10.16 19.52
N ALA A 178 -12.29 11.48 19.67
CA ALA A 178 -12.33 12.12 20.97
C ALA A 178 -13.46 11.56 21.85
N GLY A 179 -13.09 11.01 22.98
CA GLY A 179 -14.01 10.67 24.06
C GLY A 179 -14.55 9.24 24.06
N PHE A 180 -13.94 8.31 23.32
CA PHE A 180 -14.29 6.90 23.45
C PHE A 180 -13.09 5.95 23.28
N ASP A 181 -13.18 4.80 23.91
CA ASP A 181 -12.23 3.71 23.81
C ASP A 181 -12.47 2.94 22.49
N PHE A 182 -11.60 3.20 21.50
CA PHE A 182 -11.72 2.62 20.18
C PHE A 182 -11.57 1.08 20.18
N GLU A 183 -10.65 0.54 20.98
CA GLU A 183 -10.43 -0.91 21.07
C GLU A 183 -11.65 -1.66 21.64
N SER A 184 -12.37 -1.03 22.58
CA SER A 184 -13.61 -1.62 23.10
C SER A 184 -14.78 -1.55 22.12
N TYR A 185 -14.72 -0.69 21.11
CA TYR A 185 -15.78 -0.47 20.14
C TYR A 185 -15.54 -1.20 18.82
N ALA A 186 -14.30 -1.17 18.31
CA ALA A 186 -13.96 -1.74 17.02
C ALA A 186 -13.87 -3.27 17.11
N ASP A 187 -14.59 -3.94 16.26
CA ASP A 187 -14.54 -5.41 16.09
C ASP A 187 -14.64 -5.79 14.61
N GLU A 188 -14.36 -7.06 14.30
CA GLU A 188 -14.36 -7.59 12.93
C GLU A 188 -15.70 -7.43 12.20
N SER A 189 -16.83 -7.32 12.91
CA SER A 189 -18.14 -7.13 12.29
C SER A 189 -18.29 -5.77 11.59
N LEU A 190 -17.40 -4.84 11.90
CA LEU A 190 -17.32 -3.50 11.30
C LEU A 190 -16.40 -3.45 10.09
N PHE A 191 -15.64 -4.49 9.79
CA PHE A 191 -14.71 -4.52 8.67
C PHE A 191 -15.38 -4.27 7.33
N SER A 192 -14.67 -3.56 6.48
CA SER A 192 -15.04 -3.27 5.11
C SER A 192 -13.88 -3.56 4.16
N THR A 193 -14.19 -4.20 3.05
CA THR A 193 -13.24 -4.44 1.94
C THR A 193 -13.14 -3.25 0.99
N GLY A 194 -13.86 -2.16 1.27
CA GLY A 194 -14.02 -1.03 0.35
C GLY A 194 -12.72 -0.28 0.02
N SER A 195 -11.68 -0.42 0.85
CA SER A 195 -10.38 0.25 0.71
C SER A 195 -9.24 -0.67 0.28
N ARG A 196 -9.51 -1.93 -0.03
CA ARG A 196 -8.50 -2.96 -0.35
C ARG A 196 -7.59 -2.57 -1.52
N PHE A 197 -6.34 -2.69 -1.46
CA PHE A 197 -5.43 -2.85 -0.32
C PHE A 197 -5.17 -1.49 0.33
N HIS A 198 -5.31 -1.39 1.64
CA HIS A 198 -5.10 -0.15 2.37
C HIS A 198 -3.79 -0.24 3.17
N LEU A 199 -2.86 0.69 2.94
CA LEU A 199 -1.58 0.74 3.64
C LEU A 199 -1.75 1.39 5.01
N PHE A 200 -1.44 0.66 6.06
CA PHE A 200 -1.27 1.14 7.42
C PHE A 200 0.17 0.94 7.88
N PHE A 201 0.70 1.85 8.69
CA PHE A 201 2.10 1.74 9.17
C PHE A 201 2.34 2.39 10.54
N GLY A 202 1.31 2.92 11.21
CA GLY A 202 1.42 3.59 12.52
C GLY A 202 2.19 4.92 12.47
N GLN A 203 2.53 5.43 13.64
CA GLN A 203 3.22 6.71 13.82
C GLN A 203 4.54 6.52 14.58
N ALA A 204 5.57 7.29 14.27
CA ALA A 204 6.83 7.29 15.05
C ALA A 204 6.69 8.10 16.35
N SER A 205 5.77 9.06 16.38
CA SER A 205 5.35 9.80 17.58
C SER A 205 3.88 10.19 17.43
N PRO A 206 3.17 10.50 18.52
CA PRO A 206 1.76 10.90 18.45
C PRO A 206 1.53 12.17 17.62
N GLU A 207 2.53 13.04 17.46
CA GLU A 207 2.44 14.29 16.69
C GLU A 207 2.77 14.10 15.20
N GLU A 208 3.21 12.91 14.78
CA GLU A 208 3.54 12.67 13.37
C GLU A 208 2.29 12.76 12.49
N ALA A 209 2.25 13.75 11.61
CA ALA A 209 1.14 13.95 10.67
C ALA A 209 1.22 12.93 9.51
N ALA A 210 0.77 11.70 9.76
CA ALA A 210 0.93 10.56 8.87
C ALA A 210 -0.33 10.15 8.09
N THR A 211 -1.50 10.72 8.40
CA THR A 211 -2.81 10.33 7.79
C THR A 211 -2.79 10.31 6.28
N SER A 212 -2.18 11.32 5.64
CA SER A 212 -2.14 11.40 4.18
C SER A 212 -1.24 10.34 3.53
N SER A 213 -0.49 9.58 4.33
CA SER A 213 0.39 8.53 3.83
C SER A 213 -0.25 7.14 3.89
N ALA A 214 -1.40 6.99 4.57
CA ALA A 214 -2.21 5.78 4.52
C ALA A 214 -2.88 5.67 3.13
N ALA A 215 -2.28 4.86 2.26
CA ALA A 215 -2.66 4.75 0.85
C ALA A 215 -3.77 3.71 0.66
N LYS A 216 -4.91 4.10 0.08
CA LYS A 216 -6.01 3.17 -0.28
C LYS A 216 -5.86 2.65 -1.71
N TYR A 217 -6.45 1.50 -1.99
CA TYR A 217 -6.51 0.93 -3.35
C TYR A 217 -5.13 0.66 -3.97
N VAL A 218 -4.16 0.28 -3.14
CA VAL A 218 -2.82 -0.07 -3.63
C VAL A 218 -2.92 -1.25 -4.60
N TYR A 219 -2.40 -1.08 -5.81
CA TYR A 219 -2.38 -2.12 -6.83
C TYR A 219 -0.97 -2.50 -7.28
N LYS A 220 0.04 -1.65 -6.97
CA LYS A 220 1.44 -1.90 -7.31
C LYS A 220 2.35 -1.38 -6.21
N ILE A 221 3.31 -2.20 -5.83
CA ILE A 221 4.46 -1.83 -5.01
C ILE A 221 5.68 -1.84 -5.91
N LEU A 222 6.46 -0.76 -5.88
CA LEU A 222 7.69 -0.63 -6.60
C LEU A 222 8.84 -0.58 -5.59
N VAL A 223 9.70 -1.59 -5.63
CA VAL A 223 10.86 -1.71 -4.74
C VAL A 223 12.10 -1.27 -5.47
N THR A 224 12.79 -0.26 -4.94
CA THR A 224 14.07 0.21 -5.48
C THR A 224 15.20 -0.30 -4.60
N PHE A 225 16.15 -1.02 -5.19
CA PHE A 225 17.37 -1.45 -4.52
C PHE A 225 18.45 -0.36 -4.52
N SER A 226 19.28 -0.36 -3.46
CA SER A 226 20.47 0.45 -3.40
C SER A 226 21.58 -0.22 -4.23
N GLY A 227 22.09 0.49 -5.22
CA GLY A 227 23.18 0.01 -6.08
C GLY A 227 22.77 -0.22 -7.52
N THR A 228 23.69 -0.71 -8.29
CA THR A 228 23.47 -1.16 -9.68
C THR A 228 23.54 -2.67 -9.71
N PRO A 229 22.71 -3.34 -10.52
CA PRO A 229 22.81 -4.80 -10.68
C PRO A 229 24.25 -5.12 -11.14
N ALA A 230 24.90 -6.05 -10.47
CA ALA A 230 26.12 -6.63 -11.00
C ALA A 230 25.71 -7.55 -12.16
N LEU A 231 26.07 -7.16 -13.37
CA LEU A 231 25.86 -7.99 -14.55
C LEU A 231 27.04 -8.95 -14.66
N SER A 232 26.77 -10.25 -14.58
CA SER A 232 27.74 -11.29 -14.96
C SER A 232 27.31 -11.93 -16.27
N SER A 233 28.23 -12.07 -17.20
CA SER A 233 27.97 -12.87 -18.41
C SER A 233 28.55 -14.27 -18.19
N GLU A 234 27.79 -15.30 -18.51
CA GLU A 234 28.26 -16.70 -18.49
C GLU A 234 29.39 -16.91 -19.52
N GLU A 235 29.50 -16.03 -20.51
CA GLU A 235 30.52 -16.08 -21.55
C GLU A 235 31.50 -14.93 -21.40
N SER A 236 32.73 -15.21 -21.03
CA SER A 236 33.80 -14.21 -20.82
C SER A 236 34.43 -13.67 -22.11
N ASN A 237 34.21 -14.34 -23.25
CA ASN A 237 34.68 -13.92 -24.58
C ASN A 237 33.70 -14.35 -25.64
N LEU A 238 33.01 -13.40 -26.28
CA LEU A 238 32.14 -13.64 -27.41
C LEU A 238 32.82 -13.14 -28.69
N ASP A 239 33.25 -14.07 -29.54
CA ASP A 239 33.64 -13.76 -30.90
C ASP A 239 32.39 -13.73 -31.78
N LEU A 240 31.77 -12.55 -31.95
CA LEU A 240 30.63 -12.37 -32.80
C LEU A 240 31.06 -12.31 -34.27
N VAL A 241 30.65 -13.27 -35.04
CA VAL A 241 30.75 -13.23 -36.51
C VAL A 241 29.61 -12.34 -37.04
N VAL A 242 29.93 -11.34 -37.85
CA VAL A 242 28.96 -10.42 -38.45
C VAL A 242 27.89 -11.22 -39.20
N GLY A 243 26.62 -11.11 -38.77
CA GLY A 243 25.47 -11.81 -39.38
C GLY A 243 25.04 -13.08 -38.65
N SER A 244 25.58 -13.39 -37.50
CA SER A 244 25.07 -14.48 -36.63
C SER A 244 24.14 -13.90 -35.57
N ASP A 245 22.97 -14.53 -35.42
CA ASP A 245 22.08 -14.28 -34.27
C ASP A 245 22.62 -15.09 -33.09
N HIS A 246 23.14 -14.39 -32.08
CA HIS A 246 23.59 -15.02 -30.84
C HIS A 246 22.84 -14.40 -29.65
N ALA A 247 22.20 -15.21 -28.85
CA ALA A 247 21.56 -14.78 -27.61
C ALA A 247 22.63 -14.73 -26.48
N LEU A 248 22.94 -13.52 -26.01
CA LEU A 248 23.79 -13.34 -24.84
C LEU A 248 22.93 -13.53 -23.59
N HIS A 249 23.20 -14.59 -22.81
CA HIS A 249 22.61 -14.76 -21.49
C HIS A 249 23.39 -13.91 -20.48
N VAL A 250 22.74 -12.84 -20.00
CA VAL A 250 23.27 -12.00 -18.94
C VAL A 250 22.44 -12.27 -17.68
N THR A 251 23.10 -12.73 -16.62
CA THR A 251 22.47 -12.82 -15.30
C THR A 251 22.82 -11.59 -14.49
N ALA A 252 21.86 -10.97 -13.86
CA ALA A 252 22.09 -9.96 -12.84
C ALA A 252 22.32 -10.67 -11.51
N ASP A 253 23.40 -10.34 -10.81
CA ASP A 253 23.65 -10.75 -9.42
C ASP A 253 22.75 -9.97 -8.45
N ALA A 254 21.45 -9.98 -8.71
CA ALA A 254 20.44 -9.76 -7.71
C ALA A 254 19.82 -11.14 -7.54
N GLU A 255 19.95 -11.72 -6.37
CA GLU A 255 19.54 -13.09 -6.06
C GLU A 255 18.33 -13.54 -6.91
N ASP A 256 18.58 -14.53 -7.78
CA ASP A 256 17.61 -15.36 -8.51
C ASP A 256 16.92 -14.86 -9.80
N ASP A 257 17.12 -13.68 -10.35
CA ASP A 257 16.44 -13.31 -11.60
C ASP A 257 17.36 -13.19 -12.81
N ALA A 258 17.30 -14.20 -13.68
CA ALA A 258 17.93 -14.14 -14.99
C ALA A 258 17.27 -13.05 -15.85
N LEU A 259 17.94 -11.93 -16.05
CA LEU A 259 17.63 -10.97 -17.10
C LEU A 259 18.18 -11.53 -18.43
N THR A 260 17.31 -11.98 -19.32
CA THR A 260 17.72 -12.37 -20.66
C THR A 260 17.74 -11.11 -21.53
N ALA A 261 18.92 -10.59 -21.83
CA ALA A 261 19.08 -9.53 -22.83
C ALA A 261 19.31 -10.14 -24.20
N TYR A 262 18.53 -9.72 -25.19
CA TYR A 262 18.78 -10.02 -26.59
C TYR A 262 19.53 -8.84 -27.20
N VAL A 263 20.68 -9.12 -27.83
CA VAL A 263 21.48 -8.14 -28.58
C VAL A 263 21.17 -8.30 -30.07
#